data_c36223f4227bf3c06ae8c1d5a2f1203a
#
_entry.id   c36223f4227bf3c06ae8c1d5a2f1203a
#
_cell.length_a   1.000
_cell.length_b   1.000
_cell.length_c   1.000
_cell.angle_alpha   90.00
_cell.angle_beta   90.00
_cell.angle_gamma   90.00
#
_symmetry.space_group_name_H-M   'P 1'
#
loop_
_entity.id
_entity.type
_entity.pdbx_description
1 polymer ?
#
loop_
_entity_poly.entity_id
_entity_poly.type
_entity_poly.pdbx_seq_one_letter_code
_entity_poly.pdbx_strand_id
1 'polypeptide(L)'
;MYNLIHFTRTQAHNYKTEKSIYNIITGKKSHQTFFDACSQQLLSLYHSLPNLKYPSFVGYAQNETQDVDDTQLIRTHPRYTYDSLLNTFKAIQLLTQTISNIAHDSFQFVPVTHNSTIQYRVKKVYNNFKNKDISFKLNNELNILFSSITEKNNKTYLHYYLQGYKESMYTRQQVSLIEDISQQHLFVLEMNDLVIMMFELENVTKYPILSQLIILPTLLFKTEETYNGIKKGLSFKQLAKMQNVKPNTIEDHILELFIKGYLS
;
A
#
# COMPACT_ATOMS: atom_id res chain seq x y z
N MET A 1 17.46 -4.03 -1.35
CA MET A 1 16.80 -5.17 -2.03
C MET A 1 17.16 -6.49 -1.37
N TYR A 2 18.44 -6.72 -1.08
CA TYR A 2 18.96 -7.91 -0.39
C TYR A 2 18.26 -8.11 0.97
N ASN A 3 18.25 -7.11 1.86
CA ASN A 3 17.63 -7.18 3.18
C ASN A 3 16.12 -7.52 3.11
N LEU A 4 15.40 -7.03 2.10
CA LEU A 4 13.98 -7.35 1.92
C LEU A 4 13.77 -8.82 1.54
N ILE A 5 14.59 -9.36 0.64
CA ILE A 5 14.53 -10.76 0.22
C ILE A 5 14.92 -11.67 1.40
N HIS A 6 15.99 -11.33 2.12
CA HIS A 6 16.43 -12.04 3.30
C HIS A 6 15.34 -12.07 4.38
N PHE A 7 14.79 -10.90 4.74
CA PHE A 7 13.67 -10.81 5.69
C PHE A 7 12.48 -11.67 5.26
N THR A 8 12.10 -11.61 3.98
CA THR A 8 10.96 -12.40 3.48
C THR A 8 11.20 -13.89 3.62
N ARG A 9 12.44 -14.35 3.41
CA ARG A 9 12.82 -15.77 3.58
C ARG A 9 12.84 -16.19 5.04
N THR A 10 13.39 -15.37 5.91
CA THR A 10 13.45 -15.67 7.35
C THR A 10 12.08 -15.63 8.02
N GLN A 11 11.21 -14.74 7.58
CA GLN A 11 9.84 -14.62 8.09
C GLN A 11 8.93 -15.75 7.59
N ALA A 12 9.18 -16.30 6.39
CA ALA A 12 8.40 -17.39 5.84
C ALA A 12 8.70 -18.71 6.55
N HIS A 13 7.66 -19.53 6.79
CA HIS A 13 7.86 -20.87 7.38
C HIS A 13 8.67 -21.78 6.47
N ASN A 14 9.49 -22.67 7.06
CA ASN A 14 10.41 -23.58 6.37
C ASN A 14 9.76 -24.49 5.30
N TYR A 15 8.45 -24.71 5.35
CA TYR A 15 7.75 -25.49 4.33
C TYR A 15 7.42 -24.71 3.05
N LYS A 16 7.71 -23.38 3.02
CA LYS A 16 7.51 -22.57 1.83
C LYS A 16 8.72 -22.68 0.91
N THR A 17 8.44 -22.86 -0.38
CA THR A 17 9.50 -22.92 -1.40
C THR A 17 9.99 -21.53 -1.76
N GLU A 18 11.24 -21.42 -2.22
CA GLU A 18 11.82 -20.20 -2.78
C GLU A 18 10.90 -19.58 -3.88
N LYS A 19 10.26 -20.44 -4.68
CA LYS A 19 9.32 -19.99 -5.71
C LYS A 19 8.04 -19.38 -5.12
N SER A 20 7.56 -19.88 -3.99
CA SER A 20 6.41 -19.30 -3.27
C SER A 20 6.75 -17.91 -2.76
N ILE A 21 7.92 -17.75 -2.14
CA ILE A 21 8.42 -16.48 -1.62
C ILE A 21 8.60 -15.46 -2.76
N TYR A 22 9.26 -15.88 -3.85
CA TYR A 22 9.39 -15.07 -5.07
C TYR A 22 8.03 -14.59 -5.61
N ASN A 23 7.04 -15.48 -5.67
CA ASN A 23 5.70 -15.15 -6.14
C ASN A 23 5.03 -14.09 -5.25
N ILE A 24 5.25 -14.12 -3.93
CA ILE A 24 4.72 -13.10 -3.01
C ILE A 24 5.31 -11.73 -3.34
N ILE A 25 6.63 -11.59 -3.34
CA ILE A 25 7.29 -10.29 -3.52
C ILE A 25 7.11 -9.71 -4.93
N THR A 26 6.92 -10.57 -5.95
CA THR A 26 6.62 -10.13 -7.32
C THR A 26 5.12 -9.94 -7.58
N GLY A 27 4.25 -10.32 -6.64
CA GLY A 27 2.81 -10.10 -6.73
C GLY A 27 2.10 -10.97 -7.74
N LYS A 28 2.47 -12.27 -7.83
CA LYS A 28 1.78 -13.21 -8.71
C LYS A 28 0.29 -13.27 -8.37
N LYS A 29 -0.55 -12.96 -9.36
CA LYS A 29 -2.02 -12.92 -9.22
C LYS A 29 -2.60 -14.32 -9.13
N SER A 30 -2.67 -14.89 -7.92
CA SER A 30 -3.38 -16.13 -7.61
C SER A 30 -3.86 -16.11 -6.17
N HIS A 31 -4.99 -16.76 -5.89
CA HIS A 31 -5.50 -16.91 -4.51
C HIS A 31 -4.45 -17.53 -3.59
N GLN A 32 -3.80 -18.62 -4.01
CA GLN A 32 -2.78 -19.28 -3.22
C GLN A 32 -1.63 -18.34 -2.82
N THR A 33 -1.09 -17.56 -3.76
CA THR A 33 0.01 -16.61 -3.46
C THR A 33 -0.45 -15.54 -2.47
N PHE A 34 -1.68 -15.06 -2.62
CA PHE A 34 -2.25 -14.05 -1.74
C PHE A 34 -2.47 -14.62 -0.32
N PHE A 35 -3.01 -15.84 -0.22
CA PHE A 35 -3.14 -16.57 1.05
C PHE A 35 -1.79 -16.81 1.71
N ASP A 36 -0.79 -17.24 0.94
CA ASP A 36 0.56 -17.44 1.44
C ASP A 36 1.13 -16.14 2.02
N ALA A 37 0.96 -15.01 1.31
CA ALA A 37 1.40 -13.70 1.82
C ALA A 37 0.70 -13.33 3.14
N CYS A 38 -0.61 -13.59 3.25
CA CYS A 38 -1.37 -13.32 4.47
C CYS A 38 -0.92 -14.21 5.63
N SER A 39 -0.87 -15.54 5.42
CA SER A 39 -0.53 -16.52 6.46
C SER A 39 0.90 -16.40 6.97
N GLN A 40 1.82 -15.88 6.16
CA GLN A 40 3.22 -15.62 6.53
C GLN A 40 3.45 -14.21 7.08
N GLN A 41 2.41 -13.39 7.25
CA GLN A 41 2.49 -11.98 7.65
C GLN A 41 3.33 -11.12 6.69
N LEU A 42 3.36 -11.47 5.40
CA LEU A 42 4.13 -10.83 4.34
C LEU A 42 3.25 -9.98 3.41
N LEU A 43 2.01 -9.68 3.82
CA LEU A 43 1.04 -9.03 2.92
C LEU A 43 1.52 -7.66 2.43
N SER A 44 2.17 -6.86 3.29
CA SER A 44 2.75 -5.57 2.91
C SER A 44 3.93 -5.69 1.93
N LEU A 45 4.51 -6.87 1.78
CA LEU A 45 5.57 -7.16 0.82
C LEU A 45 5.02 -7.75 -0.49
N TYR A 46 3.73 -8.12 -0.52
CA TYR A 46 3.11 -8.62 -1.75
C TYR A 46 3.14 -7.55 -2.84
N HIS A 47 3.76 -7.87 -3.97
CA HIS A 47 3.99 -6.98 -5.11
C HIS A 47 4.98 -5.82 -4.85
N SER A 48 5.88 -5.96 -3.87
CA SER A 48 6.87 -4.91 -3.57
C SER A 48 7.99 -4.83 -4.61
N LEU A 49 8.32 -5.93 -5.30
CA LEU A 49 9.37 -6.02 -6.31
C LEU A 49 8.84 -6.65 -7.63
N PRO A 50 7.88 -6.00 -8.33
CA PRO A 50 7.19 -6.59 -9.48
C PRO A 50 8.11 -6.92 -10.66
N ASN A 51 9.21 -6.20 -10.80
CA ASN A 51 10.17 -6.35 -11.91
C ASN A 51 11.33 -7.31 -11.59
N LEU A 52 11.36 -7.91 -10.39
CA LEU A 52 12.40 -8.86 -10.01
C LEU A 52 12.28 -10.14 -10.83
N LYS A 53 13.37 -10.54 -11.49
CA LYS A 53 13.43 -11.79 -12.24
C LYS A 53 13.86 -12.95 -11.34
N TYR A 54 13.33 -14.15 -11.61
CA TYR A 54 13.63 -15.32 -10.78
C TYR A 54 15.13 -15.67 -10.67
N PRO A 55 15.93 -15.65 -11.75
CA PRO A 55 17.38 -15.89 -11.63
C PRO A 55 18.07 -14.89 -10.70
N SER A 56 17.68 -13.61 -10.75
CA SER A 56 18.23 -12.59 -9.86
C SER A 56 17.81 -12.83 -8.40
N PHE A 57 16.56 -13.24 -8.17
CA PHE A 57 16.09 -13.61 -6.83
C PHE A 57 16.92 -14.76 -6.25
N VAL A 58 17.17 -15.83 -7.02
CA VAL A 58 18.00 -16.96 -6.59
C VAL A 58 19.43 -16.51 -6.27
N GLY A 59 20.01 -15.63 -7.08
CA GLY A 59 21.33 -15.04 -6.81
C GLY A 59 21.35 -14.26 -5.50
N TYR A 60 20.35 -13.46 -5.19
CA TYR A 60 20.23 -12.77 -3.90
C TYR A 60 20.01 -13.75 -2.73
N ALA A 61 19.31 -14.85 -2.95
CA ALA A 61 19.03 -15.85 -1.94
C ALA A 61 20.25 -16.72 -1.58
N GLN A 62 21.19 -16.90 -2.50
CA GLN A 62 22.40 -17.71 -2.32
C GLN A 62 23.60 -16.93 -1.76
N ASN A 63 23.62 -15.61 -1.94
CA ASN A 63 24.74 -14.76 -1.47
C ASN A 63 24.55 -14.37 0.01
N GLU A 64 24.50 -15.37 0.90
CA GLU A 64 24.36 -15.17 2.36
C GLU A 64 25.59 -14.50 3.02
N THR A 65 26.65 -14.25 2.27
CA THR A 65 27.93 -13.71 2.78
C THR A 65 28.12 -12.20 2.60
N GLN A 66 27.19 -11.49 1.96
CA GLN A 66 27.24 -10.04 1.91
C GLN A 66 26.53 -9.47 3.14
N ASP A 67 27.16 -8.49 3.79
CA ASP A 67 26.70 -7.82 5.00
C ASP A 67 25.18 -7.55 4.96
N VAL A 68 24.42 -8.51 5.47
CA VAL A 68 23.03 -8.28 5.85
C VAL A 68 23.11 -7.33 7.02
N ASP A 69 22.66 -6.11 6.83
CA ASP A 69 22.44 -5.24 7.96
C ASP A 69 21.22 -5.78 8.73
N ASP A 70 21.47 -6.76 9.59
CA ASP A 70 20.46 -7.37 10.47
C ASP A 70 19.80 -6.34 11.40
N THR A 71 20.38 -5.13 11.47
CA THR A 71 19.83 -4.02 12.25
C THR A 71 18.73 -3.28 11.50
N GLN A 72 18.60 -3.47 10.17
CA GLN A 72 17.57 -2.81 9.38
C GLN A 72 16.19 -3.43 9.63
N LEU A 73 15.43 -2.81 10.51
CA LEU A 73 14.06 -3.20 10.79
C LEU A 73 13.20 -3.12 9.50
N ILE A 74 12.48 -4.21 9.20
CA ILE A 74 11.46 -4.25 8.16
C ILE A 74 10.10 -4.42 8.84
N ARG A 75 9.21 -3.46 8.63
CA ARG A 75 7.86 -3.48 9.17
C ARG A 75 6.88 -4.08 8.18
N THR A 76 5.88 -4.78 8.68
CA THR A 76 4.78 -5.31 7.87
C THR A 76 3.43 -4.93 8.48
N HIS A 77 2.39 -4.87 7.64
CA HIS A 77 1.01 -4.68 8.04
C HIS A 77 0.18 -5.93 7.69
N PRO A 78 -0.65 -6.46 8.60
CA PRO A 78 -1.35 -7.73 8.38
C PRO A 78 -2.48 -7.65 7.34
N ARG A 79 -2.96 -6.45 6.99
CA ARG A 79 -4.17 -6.25 6.18
C ARG A 79 -3.91 -5.68 4.79
N TYR A 80 -2.87 -4.86 4.58
CA TYR A 80 -2.69 -4.11 3.34
C TYR A 80 -1.51 -4.62 2.53
N THR A 81 -1.72 -4.74 1.20
CA THR A 81 -0.65 -5.04 0.25
C THR A 81 0.22 -3.80 -0.01
N TYR A 82 1.40 -3.99 -0.57
CA TYR A 82 2.29 -2.89 -0.95
C TYR A 82 1.61 -1.88 -1.89
N ASP A 83 0.83 -2.36 -2.88
CA ASP A 83 0.05 -1.48 -3.76
C ASP A 83 -0.98 -0.65 -2.98
N SER A 84 -1.59 -1.21 -1.94
CA SER A 84 -2.51 -0.48 -1.06
C SER A 84 -1.81 0.65 -0.31
N LEU A 85 -0.62 0.36 0.23
CA LEU A 85 0.22 1.36 0.91
C LEU A 85 0.55 2.52 -0.05
N LEU A 86 1.09 2.21 -1.22
CA LEU A 86 1.46 3.20 -2.23
C LEU A 86 0.26 4.00 -2.75
N ASN A 87 -0.85 3.34 -3.05
CA ASN A 87 -2.03 4.01 -3.60
C ASN A 87 -2.71 4.90 -2.57
N THR A 88 -2.69 4.52 -1.29
CA THR A 88 -3.15 5.37 -0.20
C THR A 88 -2.27 6.61 -0.07
N PHE A 89 -0.95 6.46 -0.11
CA PHE A 89 -0.05 7.60 -0.09
C PHE A 89 -0.22 8.52 -1.31
N LYS A 90 -0.39 7.95 -2.52
CA LYS A 90 -0.72 8.75 -3.72
C LYS A 90 -2.04 9.51 -3.59
N ALA A 91 -3.01 8.96 -2.87
CA ALA A 91 -4.26 9.68 -2.59
C ALA A 91 -4.02 10.86 -1.63
N ILE A 92 -3.15 10.70 -0.63
CA ILE A 92 -2.72 11.80 0.26
C ILE A 92 -1.99 12.88 -0.54
N GLN A 93 -1.03 12.50 -1.39
CA GLN A 93 -0.29 13.43 -2.26
C GLN A 93 -1.27 14.24 -3.15
N LEU A 94 -2.23 13.56 -3.80
CA LEU A 94 -3.18 14.23 -4.68
C LEU A 94 -4.14 15.16 -3.91
N LEU A 95 -4.60 14.77 -2.72
CA LEU A 95 -5.44 15.65 -1.89
C LEU A 95 -4.66 16.88 -1.44
N THR A 96 -3.41 16.72 -0.97
CA THR A 96 -2.53 17.81 -0.57
C THR A 96 -2.27 18.77 -1.73
N GLN A 97 -1.92 18.25 -2.91
CA GLN A 97 -1.75 19.04 -4.13
C GLN A 97 -3.03 19.82 -4.48
N THR A 98 -4.17 19.15 -4.45
CA THR A 98 -5.46 19.76 -4.79
C THR A 98 -5.79 20.91 -3.85
N ILE A 99 -5.70 20.69 -2.54
CA ILE A 99 -6.04 21.72 -1.54
C ILE A 99 -5.05 22.89 -1.59
N SER A 100 -3.76 22.61 -1.75
CA SER A 100 -2.75 23.65 -1.87
C SER A 100 -2.98 24.54 -3.11
N ASN A 101 -3.31 23.93 -4.26
CA ASN A 101 -3.59 24.71 -5.47
C ASN A 101 -4.88 25.53 -5.34
N ILE A 102 -5.94 24.97 -4.79
CA ILE A 102 -7.23 25.69 -4.57
C ILE A 102 -7.03 26.87 -3.61
N ALA A 103 -6.24 26.70 -2.55
CA ALA A 103 -5.96 27.77 -1.59
C ALA A 103 -5.21 28.97 -2.22
N HIS A 104 -4.62 28.80 -3.43
CA HIS A 104 -3.96 29.83 -4.21
C HIS A 104 -4.71 30.18 -5.51
N ASP A 105 -6.00 29.86 -5.59
CA ASP A 105 -6.85 30.10 -6.77
C ASP A 105 -6.33 29.47 -8.07
N SER A 106 -5.51 28.44 -7.97
CA SER A 106 -4.93 27.71 -9.10
C SER A 106 -5.73 26.43 -9.36
N PHE A 107 -6.61 26.46 -10.36
CA PHE A 107 -7.50 25.34 -10.69
C PHE A 107 -6.99 24.46 -11.83
N GLN A 108 -5.91 24.87 -12.49
CA GLN A 108 -5.28 24.13 -13.59
C GLN A 108 -3.91 23.62 -13.16
N PHE A 109 -3.84 22.34 -12.80
CA PHE A 109 -2.58 21.67 -12.45
C PHE A 109 -2.58 20.22 -12.98
N VAL A 110 -1.40 19.70 -13.26
CA VAL A 110 -1.23 18.30 -13.63
C VAL A 110 -1.25 17.46 -12.35
N PRO A 111 -2.20 16.52 -12.21
CA PRO A 111 -2.31 15.72 -10.99
C PRO A 111 -1.11 14.78 -10.84
N VAL A 112 -0.64 14.57 -9.60
CA VAL A 112 0.47 13.66 -9.27
C VAL A 112 0.19 12.20 -9.66
N THR A 113 -1.06 11.85 -9.95
CA THR A 113 -1.45 10.52 -10.43
C THR A 113 -2.62 10.59 -11.40
N HIS A 114 -2.56 9.76 -12.45
CA HIS A 114 -3.65 9.57 -13.42
C HIS A 114 -4.54 8.37 -13.09
N ASN A 115 -4.34 7.70 -11.94
CA ASN A 115 -5.17 6.57 -11.53
C ASN A 115 -6.59 7.05 -11.19
N SER A 116 -7.57 6.64 -12.00
CA SER A 116 -8.98 7.06 -11.87
C SER A 116 -9.61 6.69 -10.52
N THR A 117 -9.24 5.53 -9.95
CA THR A 117 -9.73 5.10 -8.63
C THR A 117 -9.25 6.04 -7.52
N ILE A 118 -7.98 6.44 -7.58
CA ILE A 118 -7.40 7.39 -6.62
C ILE A 118 -8.07 8.76 -6.80
N GLN A 119 -8.16 9.26 -8.04
CA GLN A 119 -8.81 10.55 -8.33
C GLN A 119 -10.27 10.58 -7.85
N TYR A 120 -11.02 9.51 -8.10
CA TYR A 120 -12.40 9.39 -7.61
C TYR A 120 -12.48 9.43 -6.08
N ARG A 121 -11.59 8.70 -5.38
CA ARG A 121 -11.54 8.68 -3.92
C ARG A 121 -11.22 10.07 -3.37
N VAL A 122 -10.21 10.74 -3.90
CA VAL A 122 -9.81 12.09 -3.48
C VAL A 122 -10.92 13.11 -3.73
N LYS A 123 -11.58 13.07 -4.90
CA LYS A 123 -12.72 13.95 -5.20
C LYS A 123 -13.86 13.74 -4.21
N LYS A 124 -14.18 12.50 -3.84
CA LYS A 124 -15.20 12.18 -2.84
C LYS A 124 -14.83 12.77 -1.48
N VAL A 125 -13.62 12.55 -1.00
CA VAL A 125 -13.14 13.08 0.28
C VAL A 125 -13.15 14.61 0.27
N TYR A 126 -12.60 15.25 -0.76
CA TYR A 126 -12.64 16.70 -0.91
C TYR A 126 -14.07 17.24 -0.81
N ASN A 127 -15.02 16.66 -1.54
CA ASN A 127 -16.41 17.12 -1.52
C ASN A 127 -17.09 16.97 -0.14
N ASN A 128 -16.70 15.95 0.66
CA ASN A 128 -17.23 15.77 2.01
C ASN A 128 -16.74 16.84 3.00
N PHE A 129 -15.57 17.45 2.74
CA PHE A 129 -14.90 18.35 3.69
C PHE A 129 -14.69 19.77 3.19
N LYS A 130 -14.90 20.08 1.89
CA LYS A 130 -14.58 21.39 1.26
C LYS A 130 -15.14 22.63 1.97
N ASN A 131 -16.21 22.50 2.74
CA ASN A 131 -16.84 23.59 3.46
C ASN A 131 -16.43 23.67 4.94
N LYS A 132 -15.41 22.92 5.38
CA LYS A 132 -15.07 22.72 6.80
C LYS A 132 -13.64 23.15 7.13
N ASP A 133 -13.12 24.20 6.46
CA ASP A 133 -11.72 24.62 6.64
C ASP A 133 -10.74 23.48 6.41
N ILE A 134 -10.92 22.82 5.27
CA ILE A 134 -10.19 21.59 4.91
C ILE A 134 -8.67 21.79 4.88
N SER A 135 -8.19 22.97 4.49
CA SER A 135 -6.74 23.25 4.41
C SER A 135 -6.10 23.16 5.79
N PHE A 136 -6.66 23.85 6.78
CA PHE A 136 -6.15 23.81 8.15
C PHE A 136 -6.22 22.40 8.76
N LYS A 137 -7.35 21.71 8.59
CA LYS A 137 -7.55 20.35 9.13
C LYS A 137 -6.62 19.35 8.50
N LEU A 138 -6.45 19.38 7.17
CA LEU A 138 -5.52 18.49 6.47
C LEU A 138 -4.08 18.73 6.93
N ASN A 139 -3.64 19.98 7.01
CA ASN A 139 -2.29 20.31 7.48
C ASN A 139 -2.06 19.80 8.90
N ASN A 140 -3.05 19.93 9.79
CA ASN A 140 -2.95 19.41 11.14
C ASN A 140 -2.84 17.88 11.17
N GLU A 141 -3.68 17.16 10.41
CA GLU A 141 -3.60 15.69 10.30
C GLU A 141 -2.26 15.22 9.71
N LEU A 142 -1.73 15.91 8.68
CA LEU A 142 -0.42 15.60 8.10
C LEU A 142 0.72 15.81 9.10
N ASN A 143 0.71 16.91 9.86
CA ASN A 143 1.71 17.16 10.90
C ASN A 143 1.68 16.07 11.97
N ILE A 144 0.49 15.70 12.47
CA ILE A 144 0.32 14.61 13.43
C ILE A 144 0.83 13.28 12.85
N LEU A 145 0.50 12.98 11.59
CA LEU A 145 0.93 11.76 10.92
C LEU A 145 2.45 11.67 10.80
N PHE A 146 3.10 12.71 10.29
CA PHE A 146 4.55 12.70 10.12
C PHE A 146 5.29 12.71 11.46
N SER A 147 4.77 13.39 12.47
CA SER A 147 5.30 13.30 13.85
C SER A 147 5.21 11.87 14.38
N SER A 148 4.06 11.20 14.24
CA SER A 148 3.88 9.80 14.66
C SER A 148 4.82 8.83 13.92
N ILE A 149 5.06 9.05 12.62
CA ILE A 149 6.02 8.24 11.85
C ILE A 149 7.45 8.50 12.35
N THR A 150 7.81 9.77 12.56
CA THR A 150 9.13 10.16 13.08
C THR A 150 9.41 9.57 14.46
N GLU A 151 8.44 9.57 15.37
CA GLU A 151 8.56 8.96 16.69
C GLU A 151 8.86 7.44 16.60
N LYS A 152 8.28 6.74 15.62
CA LYS A 152 8.40 5.27 15.48
C LYS A 152 9.60 4.82 14.67
N ASN A 153 10.07 5.65 13.73
CA ASN A 153 11.16 5.35 12.80
C ASN A 153 12.38 6.28 12.95
N ASN A 154 12.41 7.17 13.96
CA ASN A 154 13.40 8.23 14.19
C ASN A 154 13.41 9.33 13.11
N LYS A 155 12.87 9.08 11.91
CA LYS A 155 12.75 10.01 10.80
C LYS A 155 11.63 9.57 9.87
N THR A 156 11.05 10.49 9.10
CA THR A 156 10.16 10.18 7.97
C THR A 156 10.69 10.74 6.67
N TYR A 157 10.49 10.01 5.58
CA TYR A 157 10.91 10.41 4.23
C TYR A 157 9.71 10.78 3.34
N LEU A 158 8.48 10.48 3.77
CA LEU A 158 7.28 10.67 2.95
C LEU A 158 6.99 12.13 2.63
N HIS A 159 7.39 13.06 3.50
CA HIS A 159 7.17 14.50 3.28
C HIS A 159 7.88 15.03 2.03
N TYR A 160 9.03 14.46 1.62
CA TYR A 160 9.74 14.83 0.40
C TYR A 160 8.92 14.64 -0.88
N TYR A 161 7.94 13.76 -0.83
CA TYR A 161 7.10 13.40 -1.98
C TYR A 161 5.77 14.16 -2.01
N LEU A 162 5.55 15.12 -1.11
CA LEU A 162 4.39 15.99 -1.19
C LEU A 162 4.64 17.09 -2.21
N GLN A 163 3.58 17.50 -2.90
CA GLN A 163 3.58 18.58 -3.87
C GLN A 163 2.51 19.60 -3.49
N GLY A 164 2.88 20.88 -3.51
CA GLY A 164 1.99 22.01 -3.30
C GLY A 164 1.90 22.94 -4.52
N TYR A 165 1.30 24.09 -4.32
CA TYR A 165 1.30 25.17 -5.32
C TYR A 165 2.72 25.71 -5.48
N LYS A 166 3.25 25.68 -6.74
CA LYS A 166 4.64 26.05 -7.09
C LYS A 166 5.75 25.25 -6.37
N GLU A 167 5.37 24.23 -5.59
CA GLU A 167 6.29 23.33 -4.92
C GLU A 167 6.29 21.98 -5.64
N SER A 168 7.45 21.54 -6.11
CA SER A 168 7.60 20.24 -6.78
C SER A 168 8.05 19.17 -5.78
N MET A 169 7.48 17.96 -5.88
CA MET A 169 7.95 16.81 -5.11
C MET A 169 9.35 16.39 -5.57
N TYR A 170 10.14 15.82 -4.66
CA TYR A 170 11.43 15.24 -4.98
C TYR A 170 11.25 13.83 -5.60
N THR A 171 12.21 13.43 -6.41
CA THR A 171 12.37 12.04 -6.85
C THR A 171 13.13 11.25 -5.79
N ARG A 172 12.99 9.91 -5.76
CA ARG A 172 13.77 9.06 -4.84
C ARG A 172 15.28 9.26 -5.00
N GLN A 173 15.76 9.48 -6.22
CA GLN A 173 17.17 9.77 -6.48
C GLN A 173 17.62 11.06 -5.78
N GLN A 174 16.82 12.11 -5.86
CA GLN A 174 17.13 13.37 -5.16
C GLN A 174 17.12 13.20 -3.64
N VAL A 175 16.11 12.50 -3.10
CA VAL A 175 16.07 12.22 -1.65
C VAL A 175 17.27 11.38 -1.22
N SER A 176 17.64 10.36 -2.00
CA SER A 176 18.83 9.51 -1.76
C SER A 176 20.13 10.37 -1.67
N LEU A 177 20.27 11.38 -2.54
CA LEU A 177 21.40 12.30 -2.51
C LEU A 177 21.35 13.28 -1.33
N ILE A 178 20.17 13.83 -1.02
CA ILE A 178 19.97 14.77 0.09
C ILE A 178 20.30 14.09 1.43
N GLU A 179 19.88 12.85 1.57
CA GLU A 179 20.00 12.08 2.82
C GLU A 179 21.29 11.27 2.93
N ASP A 180 22.13 11.26 1.87
CA ASP A 180 23.37 10.48 1.76
C ASP A 180 23.16 8.98 2.05
N ILE A 181 22.09 8.42 1.50
CA ILE A 181 21.74 7.00 1.63
C ILE A 181 21.46 6.37 0.28
N SER A 182 21.73 5.07 0.13
CA SER A 182 21.45 4.38 -1.14
C SER A 182 19.96 4.33 -1.43
N GLN A 183 19.56 4.34 -2.71
CA GLN A 183 18.16 4.21 -3.11
C GLN A 183 17.52 2.89 -2.63
N GLN A 184 18.31 1.84 -2.47
CA GLN A 184 17.83 0.55 -1.95
C GLN A 184 17.52 0.62 -0.45
N HIS A 185 18.37 1.30 0.32
CA HIS A 185 18.12 1.54 1.73
C HIS A 185 16.91 2.46 1.91
N LEU A 186 16.87 3.59 1.19
CA LEU A 186 15.74 4.51 1.19
C LEU A 186 14.41 3.82 0.88
N PHE A 187 14.39 2.88 -0.09
CA PHE A 187 13.20 2.10 -0.41
C PHE A 187 12.64 1.34 0.82
N VAL A 188 13.49 0.75 1.65
CA VAL A 188 13.06 0.03 2.87
C VAL A 188 12.56 1.01 3.92
N LEU A 189 13.23 2.14 4.10
CA LEU A 189 12.81 3.19 5.04
C LEU A 189 11.43 3.77 4.65
N GLU A 190 11.24 4.10 3.37
CA GLU A 190 9.95 4.55 2.83
C GLU A 190 8.84 3.50 3.02
N MET A 191 9.16 2.22 2.82
CA MET A 191 8.21 1.14 3.04
C MET A 191 7.78 1.06 4.51
N ASN A 192 8.73 1.19 5.44
CA ASN A 192 8.44 1.25 6.87
C ASN A 192 7.55 2.45 7.23
N ASP A 193 7.83 3.61 6.65
CA ASP A 193 7.00 4.81 6.82
C ASP A 193 5.56 4.57 6.33
N LEU A 194 5.41 3.95 5.14
CA LEU A 194 4.11 3.61 4.58
C LEU A 194 3.34 2.61 5.45
N VAL A 195 4.03 1.64 6.05
CA VAL A 195 3.41 0.69 6.98
C VAL A 195 2.90 1.41 8.23
N ILE A 196 3.71 2.27 8.84
CA ILE A 196 3.27 3.06 10.01
C ILE A 196 2.11 3.98 9.63
N MET A 197 2.20 4.65 8.49
CA MET A 197 1.11 5.47 7.96
C MET A 197 -0.22 4.69 7.96
N MET A 198 -0.24 3.45 7.47
CA MET A 198 -1.48 2.67 7.44
C MET A 198 -2.00 2.33 8.83
N PHE A 199 -1.14 1.96 9.78
CA PHE A 199 -1.56 1.75 11.17
C PHE A 199 -2.15 3.02 11.80
N GLU A 200 -1.55 4.18 11.54
CA GLU A 200 -2.07 5.46 12.02
C GLU A 200 -3.44 5.78 11.41
N LEU A 201 -3.59 5.61 10.08
CA LEU A 201 -4.83 5.94 9.38
C LEU A 201 -6.03 5.04 9.74
N GLU A 202 -5.82 3.89 10.38
CA GLU A 202 -6.91 3.08 10.94
C GLU A 202 -7.62 3.79 12.10
N ASN A 203 -6.98 4.77 12.73
CA ASN A 203 -7.61 5.60 13.76
C ASN A 203 -8.42 6.75 13.13
N VAL A 204 -9.66 6.46 12.79
CA VAL A 204 -10.60 7.41 12.14
C VAL A 204 -10.84 8.66 12.98
N THR A 205 -10.78 8.56 14.32
CA THR A 205 -10.97 9.70 15.22
C THR A 205 -9.79 10.67 15.16
N LYS A 206 -8.57 10.13 15.08
CA LYS A 206 -7.33 10.90 14.99
C LYS A 206 -7.14 11.50 13.58
N TYR A 207 -7.56 10.78 12.54
CA TYR A 207 -7.37 11.15 11.14
C TYR A 207 -8.69 11.13 10.35
N PRO A 208 -9.67 12.00 10.65
CA PRO A 208 -11.00 11.97 10.03
C PRO A 208 -10.99 12.23 8.52
N ILE A 209 -9.99 12.95 7.98
CA ILE A 209 -9.83 13.19 6.54
C ILE A 209 -8.97 12.11 5.91
N LEU A 210 -7.74 11.91 6.43
CA LEU A 210 -6.74 11.02 5.84
C LEU A 210 -7.19 9.55 5.88
N SER A 211 -7.90 9.10 6.91
CA SER A 211 -8.44 7.73 6.99
C SER A 211 -9.38 7.38 5.83
N GLN A 212 -10.10 8.36 5.29
CA GLN A 212 -11.00 8.16 4.16
C GLN A 212 -10.27 7.99 2.83
N LEU A 213 -8.96 8.25 2.79
CA LEU A 213 -8.11 8.05 1.60
C LEU A 213 -7.58 6.62 1.49
N ILE A 214 -7.80 5.75 2.47
CA ILE A 214 -7.34 4.35 2.43
C ILE A 214 -7.87 3.66 1.18
N ILE A 215 -6.95 3.11 0.37
CA ILE A 215 -7.24 2.33 -0.83
C ILE A 215 -7.03 0.85 -0.50
N LEU A 216 -8.10 0.07 -0.55
CA LEU A 216 -8.03 -1.36 -0.32
C LEU A 216 -7.31 -2.08 -1.48
N PRO A 217 -6.74 -3.30 -1.24
CA PRO A 217 -6.13 -4.10 -2.29
C PRO A 217 -7.11 -4.39 -3.42
N THR A 218 -6.64 -4.32 -4.66
CA THR A 218 -7.48 -4.60 -5.84
C THR A 218 -8.02 -6.04 -5.81
N LEU A 219 -9.30 -6.20 -6.14
CA LEU A 219 -9.91 -7.52 -6.30
C LEU A 219 -9.56 -8.14 -7.65
N LEU A 220 -9.50 -9.46 -7.70
CA LEU A 220 -9.55 -10.18 -8.97
C LEU A 220 -10.96 -10.05 -9.57
N PHE A 221 -11.06 -10.07 -10.90
CA PHE A 221 -12.33 -9.83 -11.61
C PHE A 221 -13.47 -10.72 -11.08
N LYS A 222 -13.23 -12.01 -10.92
CA LYS A 222 -14.23 -12.96 -10.42
C LYS A 222 -14.60 -12.73 -8.95
N THR A 223 -13.63 -12.32 -8.13
CA THR A 223 -13.89 -11.92 -6.73
C THR A 223 -14.73 -10.65 -6.66
N GLU A 224 -14.50 -9.69 -7.55
CA GLU A 224 -15.31 -8.47 -7.65
C GLU A 224 -16.75 -8.77 -8.07
N GLU A 225 -16.96 -9.69 -9.03
CA GLU A 225 -18.30 -10.18 -9.39
C GLU A 225 -19.01 -10.81 -8.17
N THR A 226 -18.28 -11.62 -7.38
CA THR A 226 -18.81 -12.21 -6.13
C THR A 226 -19.21 -11.11 -5.14
N TYR A 227 -18.35 -10.12 -4.90
CA TYR A 227 -18.63 -9.00 -4.01
C TYR A 227 -19.88 -8.22 -4.42
N ASN A 228 -20.01 -7.93 -5.71
CA ASN A 228 -21.17 -7.24 -6.24
C ASN A 228 -22.45 -8.08 -6.11
N GLY A 229 -22.35 -9.39 -6.27
CA GLY A 229 -23.48 -10.30 -6.06
C GLY A 229 -23.90 -10.42 -4.59
N ILE A 230 -22.95 -10.47 -3.65
CA ILE A 230 -23.23 -10.42 -2.21
C ILE A 230 -23.98 -9.14 -1.85
N LYS A 231 -23.57 -7.99 -2.35
CA LYS A 231 -24.27 -6.71 -2.15
C LYS A 231 -25.70 -6.71 -2.66
N LYS A 232 -26.00 -7.54 -3.66
CA LYS A 232 -27.36 -7.73 -4.21
C LYS A 232 -28.15 -8.82 -3.47
N GLY A 233 -27.60 -9.42 -2.42
CA GLY A 233 -28.23 -10.46 -1.60
C GLY A 233 -28.25 -11.85 -2.24
N LEU A 234 -27.38 -12.12 -3.24
CA LEU A 234 -27.31 -13.45 -3.85
C LEU A 234 -26.70 -14.46 -2.90
N SER A 235 -27.29 -15.67 -2.85
CA SER A 235 -26.76 -16.80 -2.09
C SER A 235 -25.52 -17.42 -2.77
N PHE A 236 -24.73 -18.19 -2.02
CA PHE A 236 -23.54 -18.90 -2.53
C PHE A 236 -23.84 -19.78 -3.75
N LYS A 237 -24.98 -20.49 -3.73
CA LYS A 237 -25.43 -21.33 -4.86
C LYS A 237 -25.74 -20.50 -6.11
N GLN A 238 -26.38 -19.33 -5.92
CA GLN A 238 -26.66 -18.42 -7.02
C GLN A 238 -25.40 -17.80 -7.59
N LEU A 239 -24.43 -17.41 -6.75
CA LEU A 239 -23.13 -16.88 -7.16
C LEU A 239 -22.33 -17.92 -7.95
N ALA A 240 -22.26 -19.17 -7.46
CA ALA A 240 -21.58 -20.27 -8.13
C ALA A 240 -22.18 -20.55 -9.53
N LYS A 241 -23.52 -20.58 -9.63
CA LYS A 241 -24.24 -20.75 -10.89
C LYS A 241 -24.01 -19.58 -11.85
N MET A 242 -24.12 -18.36 -11.36
CA MET A 242 -23.93 -17.14 -12.16
C MET A 242 -22.54 -17.05 -12.77
N GLN A 243 -21.51 -17.40 -12.02
CA GLN A 243 -20.10 -17.35 -12.46
C GLN A 243 -19.62 -18.64 -13.15
N ASN A 244 -20.45 -19.69 -13.19
CA ASN A 244 -20.11 -21.02 -13.70
C ASN A 244 -18.85 -21.59 -13.02
N VAL A 245 -18.80 -21.56 -11.68
CA VAL A 245 -17.70 -22.07 -10.87
C VAL A 245 -18.22 -23.02 -9.79
N LYS A 246 -17.30 -23.77 -9.17
CA LYS A 246 -17.65 -24.65 -8.03
C LYS A 246 -17.95 -23.79 -6.78
N PRO A 247 -18.80 -24.28 -5.84
CA PRO A 247 -19.05 -23.57 -4.57
C PRO A 247 -17.79 -23.21 -3.80
N ASN A 248 -16.80 -24.10 -3.71
CA ASN A 248 -15.52 -23.85 -3.04
C ASN A 248 -14.78 -22.64 -3.62
N THR A 249 -14.92 -22.35 -4.94
CA THR A 249 -14.34 -21.16 -5.54
C THR A 249 -15.01 -19.87 -5.02
N ILE A 250 -16.30 -19.93 -4.70
CA ILE A 250 -16.98 -18.80 -4.06
C ILE A 250 -16.50 -18.60 -2.63
N GLU A 251 -16.23 -19.68 -1.90
CA GLU A 251 -15.62 -19.63 -0.56
C GLU A 251 -14.23 -18.98 -0.61
N ASP A 252 -13.38 -19.34 -1.58
CA ASP A 252 -12.08 -18.69 -1.81
C ASP A 252 -12.24 -17.19 -2.09
N HIS A 253 -13.23 -16.80 -2.92
CA HIS A 253 -13.52 -15.39 -3.17
C HIS A 253 -13.94 -14.65 -1.90
N ILE A 254 -14.79 -15.25 -1.07
CA ILE A 254 -15.25 -14.66 0.19
C ILE A 254 -14.07 -14.46 1.15
N LEU A 255 -13.21 -15.47 1.26
CA LEU A 255 -12.03 -15.41 2.09
C LEU A 255 -11.06 -14.30 1.61
N GLU A 256 -10.86 -14.17 0.28
CA GLU A 256 -10.10 -13.05 -0.30
C GLU A 256 -10.73 -11.69 0.07
N LEU A 257 -12.07 -11.57 0.01
CA LEU A 257 -12.78 -10.35 0.37
C LEU A 257 -12.58 -9.97 1.85
N PHE A 258 -12.59 -10.97 2.74
CA PHE A 258 -12.29 -10.77 4.16
C PHE A 258 -10.86 -10.28 4.38
N ILE A 259 -9.87 -10.98 3.81
CA ILE A 259 -8.44 -10.63 3.97
C ILE A 259 -8.17 -9.23 3.44
N LYS A 260 -8.79 -8.85 2.29
CA LYS A 260 -8.63 -7.53 1.69
C LYS A 260 -9.48 -6.42 2.34
N GLY A 261 -10.29 -6.74 3.36
CA GLY A 261 -11.07 -5.75 4.12
C GLY A 261 -12.33 -5.26 3.41
N TYR A 262 -12.86 -5.98 2.42
CA TYR A 262 -14.13 -5.66 1.75
C TYR A 262 -15.36 -6.19 2.50
N LEU A 263 -15.17 -7.23 3.31
CA LEU A 263 -16.17 -7.80 4.23
C LEU A 263 -15.61 -7.75 5.65
N SER A 264 -16.49 -7.52 6.63
CA SER A 264 -16.22 -7.51 8.07
C SER A 264 -17.03 -8.58 8.79
#